data_519a6d4eb98e0b4f9f760341305d1977
#
_entry.id   519a6d4eb98e0b4f9f760341305d1977
#
_cell.length_a   1.000
_cell.length_b   1.000
_cell.length_c   1.000
_cell.angle_alpha   90.00
_cell.angle_beta   90.00
_cell.angle_gamma   90.00
#
_symmetry.space_group_name_H-M   'P 1'
#
loop_
_entity.id
_entity.type
_entity.pdbx_description
1 polymer ?
#
loop_
_entity_poly.entity_id
_entity_poly.type
_entity_poly.pdbx_seq_one_letter_code
_entity_poly.pdbx_strand_id
1 'polypeptide(L)'
;MATKSKAASGNKTFRKPIPLPKKPKVKKAGAGRFNSDVIVDMLHMYDMPFAALNPGASYRGLHDSLVNYGGNWPYMMLCTHEETAVQIAHGYARATNKPMVAIVHNLVGLLHSNMAIYYAYIDRAPIFIIGATGPLNETKRRPKIDWIHTANGQGAAVREYTKFDAQPATVDGVPEAFARAYSVMMTQPNGPIYMCYDAWLQEEKLDHKVQMPSPTAVKVPAKMSPDVDTMEKAAKMLMSAKFPLLLAEYSGRSQEGYDALVELADTVHCAVYDLDARCCFPGVHPYNMSMIDEIFKQVDLVVGLDTQDWEKPTTRLISTTRTRESKMAKGCKFVDIGFGELKISGWSLDYQRMMDFDQRIIGDTDIAIPMLTKLCKAIIAKTPGLKSKLEARGKKLATLHAKKRANWRRAGTDAAQRKLTPIAHAVLATEVWEVIKNEDWVLTAGALEDWARRIWDFDAHHRHAGKSLGTSTQIGTSLGVALAHRDKGRLIVDLQPDGDLMFDAGSLWIAAKHNIPMLVVMYNNRAY
;
A
#
# COMPACT_ATOMS: atom_id res chain seq x y z
N MET A 1 3.82 32.83 12.50
CA MET A 1 2.93 33.04 11.36
C MET A 1 3.01 31.77 10.52
N ALA A 2 1.97 30.97 10.53
CA ALA A 2 1.89 29.76 9.74
C ALA A 2 1.76 30.16 8.27
N THR A 3 2.81 29.93 7.50
CA THR A 3 2.75 30.00 6.04
C THR A 3 1.87 28.84 5.59
N LYS A 4 0.59 29.14 5.30
CA LYS A 4 -0.22 28.25 4.47
C LYS A 4 0.60 27.95 3.22
N SER A 5 0.97 26.68 3.04
CA SER A 5 1.52 26.23 1.79
C SER A 5 0.52 26.63 0.70
N LYS A 6 0.92 27.55 -0.16
CA LYS A 6 0.15 27.85 -1.36
C LYS A 6 0.07 26.53 -2.13
N ALA A 7 -1.15 26.02 -2.26
CA ALA A 7 -1.42 24.96 -3.23
C ALA A 7 -0.75 25.37 -4.55
N ALA A 8 0.07 24.48 -5.09
CA ALA A 8 0.83 24.70 -6.30
C ALA A 8 -0.15 25.18 -7.38
N SER A 9 0.05 26.41 -7.84
CA SER A 9 -0.76 27.02 -8.87
C SER A 9 -0.56 26.26 -10.17
N GLY A 10 -1.63 25.57 -10.60
CA GLY A 10 -1.85 25.32 -12.04
C GLY A 10 -0.95 24.31 -12.72
N ASN A 11 -0.69 23.14 -12.11
CA ASN A 11 -0.22 22.00 -12.90
C ASN A 11 -1.33 21.63 -13.89
N LYS A 12 -1.05 21.76 -15.19
CA LYS A 12 -1.97 21.32 -16.24
C LYS A 12 -2.15 19.81 -16.09
N THR A 13 -3.38 19.36 -15.91
CA THR A 13 -3.67 17.93 -15.95
C THR A 13 -3.33 17.41 -17.33
N PHE A 14 -2.40 16.47 -17.44
CA PHE A 14 -1.92 15.91 -18.71
C PHE A 14 -3.04 15.27 -19.53
N ARG A 15 -4.12 14.85 -18.88
CA ARG A 15 -5.25 14.15 -19.49
C ARG A 15 -6.58 14.61 -18.94
N LYS A 16 -7.63 14.44 -19.75
CA LYS A 16 -8.99 14.59 -19.26
C LYS A 16 -9.26 13.51 -18.22
N PRO A 17 -9.80 13.89 -17.05
CA PRO A 17 -10.24 12.92 -16.05
C PRO A 17 -11.21 11.90 -16.64
N ILE A 18 -11.01 10.63 -16.35
CA ILE A 18 -11.93 9.56 -16.73
C ILE A 18 -12.79 9.24 -15.51
N PRO A 19 -14.11 9.48 -15.56
CA PRO A 19 -14.96 9.32 -14.38
C PRO A 19 -14.99 7.88 -13.88
N LEU A 20 -15.22 7.73 -12.58
CA LEU A 20 -15.48 6.42 -11.97
C LEU A 20 -16.80 5.85 -12.50
N PRO A 21 -16.95 4.51 -12.51
CA PRO A 21 -18.21 3.85 -12.88
C PRO A 21 -19.34 4.36 -11.99
N LYS A 22 -20.49 4.63 -12.59
CA LYS A 22 -21.68 5.01 -11.84
C LYS A 22 -22.33 3.78 -11.22
N LYS A 23 -22.51 3.81 -9.91
CA LYS A 23 -23.22 2.76 -9.19
C LYS A 23 -24.71 2.78 -9.54
N PRO A 24 -25.26 1.67 -10.07
CA PRO A 24 -26.70 1.58 -10.33
C PRO A 24 -27.48 1.48 -9.03
N LYS A 25 -28.78 1.80 -9.08
CA LYS A 25 -29.68 1.61 -7.93
C LYS A 25 -30.08 0.14 -7.85
N VAL A 26 -29.75 -0.53 -6.75
CA VAL A 26 -30.26 -1.89 -6.45
C VAL A 26 -31.75 -1.80 -6.06
N LYS A 27 -32.58 -2.61 -6.68
CA LYS A 27 -34.04 -2.52 -6.50
C LYS A 27 -34.54 -3.14 -5.18
N LYS A 28 -33.98 -4.29 -4.76
CA LYS A 28 -34.37 -4.98 -3.51
C LYS A 28 -33.26 -5.95 -3.09
N ALA A 29 -32.37 -5.53 -2.21
CA ALA A 29 -31.30 -6.39 -1.70
C ALA A 29 -31.89 -7.64 -0.97
N GLY A 30 -31.22 -8.80 -1.18
CA GLY A 30 -31.63 -10.09 -0.63
C GLY A 30 -32.83 -10.74 -1.30
N ALA A 31 -33.34 -10.20 -2.42
CA ALA A 31 -34.49 -10.69 -3.15
C ALA A 31 -34.25 -10.80 -4.67
N GLY A 32 -33.08 -11.26 -5.05
CA GLY A 32 -32.69 -11.56 -6.43
C GLY A 32 -33.34 -12.84 -6.97
N ARG A 33 -32.88 -13.28 -8.13
CA ARG A 33 -33.33 -14.53 -8.78
C ARG A 33 -32.45 -15.73 -8.47
N PHE A 34 -31.17 -15.48 -8.26
CA PHE A 34 -30.13 -16.49 -8.01
C PHE A 34 -29.39 -16.17 -6.71
N ASN A 35 -28.83 -17.19 -6.08
CA ASN A 35 -28.08 -17.01 -4.85
C ASN A 35 -26.85 -16.09 -5.04
N SER A 36 -26.25 -16.07 -6.23
CA SER A 36 -25.16 -15.15 -6.58
C SER A 36 -25.58 -13.67 -6.59
N ASP A 37 -26.87 -13.36 -6.74
CA ASP A 37 -27.35 -11.97 -6.64
C ASP A 37 -27.13 -11.40 -5.23
N VAL A 38 -27.16 -12.25 -4.19
CA VAL A 38 -26.87 -11.86 -2.81
C VAL A 38 -25.40 -11.44 -2.64
N ILE A 39 -24.47 -12.09 -3.34
CA ILE A 39 -23.06 -11.68 -3.34
C ILE A 39 -22.93 -10.28 -3.98
N VAL A 40 -23.64 -10.03 -5.07
CA VAL A 40 -23.66 -8.71 -5.74
C VAL A 40 -24.26 -7.64 -4.83
N ASP A 41 -25.31 -7.96 -4.09
CA ASP A 41 -25.89 -7.04 -3.10
C ASP A 41 -24.86 -6.62 -2.04
N MET A 42 -24.05 -7.56 -1.56
CA MET A 42 -22.97 -7.27 -0.62
C MET A 42 -21.89 -6.38 -1.24
N LEU A 43 -21.48 -6.67 -2.48
CA LEU A 43 -20.53 -5.80 -3.21
C LEU A 43 -21.06 -4.37 -3.37
N HIS A 44 -22.35 -4.23 -3.64
CA HIS A 44 -23.04 -2.93 -3.69
C HIS A 44 -23.07 -2.26 -2.31
N MET A 45 -23.36 -2.99 -1.24
CA MET A 45 -23.42 -2.44 0.12
C MET A 45 -22.09 -1.83 0.55
N TYR A 46 -20.98 -2.50 0.25
CA TYR A 46 -19.63 -2.05 0.64
C TYR A 46 -18.94 -1.13 -0.37
N ASP A 47 -19.64 -0.70 -1.40
CA ASP A 47 -19.21 0.35 -2.34
C ASP A 47 -17.82 0.13 -2.97
N MET A 48 -17.55 -1.09 -3.42
CA MET A 48 -16.30 -1.43 -4.11
C MET A 48 -16.49 -1.25 -5.62
N PRO A 49 -15.91 -0.20 -6.26
CA PRO A 49 -16.30 0.21 -7.63
C PRO A 49 -15.70 -0.66 -8.74
N PHE A 50 -14.68 -1.44 -8.46
CA PHE A 50 -13.95 -2.23 -9.45
C PHE A 50 -13.77 -3.68 -9.01
N ALA A 51 -13.84 -4.60 -9.98
CA ALA A 51 -13.49 -6.01 -9.83
C ALA A 51 -12.56 -6.43 -10.96
N ALA A 52 -11.29 -6.71 -10.64
CA ALA A 52 -10.34 -7.27 -11.59
C ALA A 52 -10.50 -8.79 -11.64
N LEU A 53 -10.55 -9.38 -12.83
CA LEU A 53 -10.78 -10.81 -12.98
C LEU A 53 -10.13 -11.41 -14.22
N ASN A 54 -9.68 -12.66 -14.11
CA ASN A 54 -9.45 -13.53 -15.26
C ASN A 54 -10.63 -14.50 -15.39
N PRO A 55 -11.31 -14.60 -16.56
CA PRO A 55 -12.53 -15.38 -16.69
C PRO A 55 -12.39 -16.84 -16.29
N GLY A 56 -13.35 -17.37 -15.54
CA GLY A 56 -13.35 -18.74 -15.09
C GLY A 56 -14.76 -19.32 -14.88
N ALA A 57 -14.99 -20.55 -15.31
CA ALA A 57 -16.30 -21.17 -15.26
C ALA A 57 -16.82 -21.44 -13.83
N SER A 58 -15.96 -21.39 -12.83
CA SER A 58 -16.35 -21.65 -11.44
C SER A 58 -17.13 -20.52 -10.78
N TYR A 59 -17.08 -19.31 -11.35
CA TYR A 59 -17.86 -18.15 -10.86
C TYR A 59 -18.77 -17.55 -11.94
N ARG A 60 -19.19 -18.38 -12.91
CA ARG A 60 -20.11 -17.90 -13.96
C ARG A 60 -21.43 -17.38 -13.39
N GLY A 61 -21.96 -17.99 -12.31
CA GLY A 61 -23.15 -17.50 -11.63
C GLY A 61 -22.95 -16.07 -11.11
N LEU A 62 -21.85 -15.79 -10.42
CA LEU A 62 -21.50 -14.46 -9.96
C LEU A 62 -21.27 -13.49 -11.14
N HIS A 63 -20.60 -13.94 -12.20
CA HIS A 63 -20.37 -13.12 -13.39
C HIS A 63 -21.69 -12.69 -14.03
N ASP A 64 -22.60 -13.65 -14.23
CA ASP A 64 -23.93 -13.36 -14.79
C ASP A 64 -24.75 -12.42 -13.89
N SER A 65 -24.66 -12.59 -12.58
CA SER A 65 -25.30 -11.69 -11.63
C SER A 65 -24.73 -10.28 -11.65
N LEU A 66 -23.39 -10.13 -11.76
CA LEU A 66 -22.76 -8.82 -11.93
C LEU A 66 -23.26 -8.07 -13.16
N VAL A 67 -23.47 -8.78 -14.28
CA VAL A 67 -23.98 -8.19 -15.52
C VAL A 67 -25.48 -7.93 -15.45
N ASN A 68 -26.26 -8.96 -15.17
CA ASN A 68 -27.72 -8.94 -15.37
C ASN A 68 -28.49 -8.35 -14.17
N TYR A 69 -27.98 -8.55 -12.96
CA TYR A 69 -28.57 -8.06 -11.73
C TYR A 69 -27.89 -6.80 -11.21
N GLY A 70 -26.55 -6.81 -11.15
CA GLY A 70 -25.70 -5.73 -10.63
C GLY A 70 -25.51 -4.55 -11.57
N GLY A 71 -25.95 -4.65 -12.84
CA GLY A 71 -25.80 -3.56 -13.82
C GLY A 71 -24.35 -3.22 -14.18
N ASN A 72 -23.48 -4.22 -14.24
CA ASN A 72 -22.03 -4.11 -14.45
C ASN A 72 -21.30 -3.29 -13.36
N TRP A 73 -21.78 -3.36 -12.14
CA TRP A 73 -21.12 -2.77 -10.99
C TRP A 73 -20.96 -3.81 -9.86
N PRO A 74 -19.75 -3.99 -9.31
CA PRO A 74 -18.45 -3.38 -9.67
C PRO A 74 -18.12 -3.47 -11.17
N TYR A 75 -17.45 -2.43 -11.69
CA TYR A 75 -16.96 -2.49 -13.07
C TYR A 75 -15.95 -3.62 -13.21
N MET A 76 -16.27 -4.58 -14.08
CA MET A 76 -15.44 -5.76 -14.30
C MET A 76 -14.28 -5.41 -15.24
N MET A 77 -13.07 -5.62 -14.76
CA MET A 77 -11.82 -5.44 -15.51
C MET A 77 -11.31 -6.81 -15.93
N LEU A 78 -11.39 -7.09 -17.22
CA LEU A 78 -10.83 -8.31 -17.79
C LEU A 78 -9.30 -8.26 -17.75
N CYS A 79 -8.70 -9.22 -17.08
CA CYS A 79 -7.26 -9.40 -16.96
C CYS A 79 -6.79 -10.62 -17.75
N THR A 80 -5.52 -10.66 -18.09
CA THR A 80 -4.88 -11.75 -18.83
C THR A 80 -4.41 -12.88 -17.92
N HIS A 81 -4.28 -12.60 -16.61
CA HIS A 81 -3.81 -13.56 -15.60
C HIS A 81 -4.38 -13.20 -14.22
N GLU A 82 -4.58 -14.20 -13.37
CA GLU A 82 -5.13 -13.98 -12.02
C GLU A 82 -4.17 -13.23 -11.11
N GLU A 83 -2.87 -13.46 -11.25
CA GLU A 83 -1.86 -12.70 -10.51
C GLU A 83 -1.99 -11.20 -10.78
N THR A 84 -2.10 -10.82 -12.06
CA THR A 84 -2.29 -9.42 -12.45
C THR A 84 -3.59 -8.82 -11.90
N ALA A 85 -4.68 -9.61 -11.85
CA ALA A 85 -5.93 -9.14 -11.26
C ALA A 85 -5.76 -8.76 -9.78
N VAL A 86 -5.05 -9.58 -9.00
CA VAL A 86 -4.73 -9.29 -7.60
C VAL A 86 -3.77 -8.11 -7.46
N GLN A 87 -2.76 -8.00 -8.34
CA GLN A 87 -1.81 -6.87 -8.36
C GLN A 87 -2.50 -5.53 -8.64
N ILE A 88 -3.47 -5.50 -9.56
CA ILE A 88 -4.28 -4.29 -9.83
C ILE A 88 -5.05 -3.88 -8.57
N ALA A 89 -5.70 -4.84 -7.90
CA ALA A 89 -6.40 -4.57 -6.64
C ALA A 89 -5.43 -4.08 -5.56
N HIS A 90 -4.22 -4.62 -5.50
CA HIS A 90 -3.15 -4.18 -4.60
C HIS A 90 -2.74 -2.73 -4.87
N GLY A 91 -2.43 -2.38 -6.10
CA GLY A 91 -2.06 -1.01 -6.48
C GLY A 91 -3.16 0.02 -6.20
N TYR A 92 -4.42 -0.36 -6.47
CA TYR A 92 -5.57 0.47 -6.14
C TYR A 92 -5.70 0.70 -4.63
N ALA A 93 -5.60 -0.37 -3.83
CA ALA A 93 -5.67 -0.29 -2.37
C ALA A 93 -4.53 0.56 -1.79
N ARG A 94 -3.31 0.43 -2.32
CA ARG A 94 -2.16 1.25 -1.96
C ARG A 94 -2.40 2.75 -2.14
N ALA A 95 -2.92 3.12 -3.31
CA ALA A 95 -3.12 4.52 -3.68
C ALA A 95 -4.34 5.17 -2.99
N THR A 96 -5.32 4.37 -2.56
CA THR A 96 -6.59 4.88 -2.04
C THR A 96 -6.86 4.57 -0.58
N ASN A 97 -6.11 3.63 0.01
CA ASN A 97 -6.42 2.99 1.30
C ASN A 97 -7.86 2.40 1.36
N LYS A 98 -8.42 2.05 0.19
CA LYS A 98 -9.74 1.46 0.03
C LYS A 98 -9.62 0.10 -0.64
N PRO A 99 -10.50 -0.86 -0.33
CA PRO A 99 -10.42 -2.18 -0.95
C PRO A 99 -10.89 -2.16 -2.40
N MET A 100 -10.34 -3.08 -3.17
CA MET A 100 -10.79 -3.45 -4.49
C MET A 100 -11.02 -4.95 -4.54
N VAL A 101 -11.96 -5.39 -5.39
CA VAL A 101 -12.26 -6.81 -5.59
C VAL A 101 -11.30 -7.40 -6.62
N ALA A 102 -10.77 -8.59 -6.31
CA ALA A 102 -10.13 -9.46 -7.29
C ALA A 102 -10.91 -10.79 -7.34
N ILE A 103 -11.28 -11.25 -8.54
CA ILE A 103 -12.00 -12.52 -8.72
C ILE A 103 -11.10 -13.48 -9.46
N VAL A 104 -10.82 -14.62 -8.83
CA VAL A 104 -9.91 -15.64 -9.34
C VAL A 104 -10.67 -16.96 -9.59
N HIS A 105 -10.25 -17.68 -10.62
CA HIS A 105 -10.80 -19.01 -10.91
C HIS A 105 -10.57 -19.92 -9.71
N ASN A 106 -11.31 -21.07 -9.63
CA ASN A 106 -11.15 -22.06 -8.56
C ASN A 106 -9.67 -22.44 -8.36
N LEU A 107 -9.30 -23.59 -7.92
CA LEU A 107 -7.93 -23.91 -7.50
C LEU A 107 -6.82 -23.35 -8.43
N VAL A 108 -7.01 -23.46 -9.74
CA VAL A 108 -6.02 -22.98 -10.73
C VAL A 108 -5.74 -21.48 -10.58
N GLY A 109 -6.76 -20.65 -10.56
CA GLY A 109 -6.60 -19.19 -10.45
C GLY A 109 -6.10 -18.77 -9.07
N LEU A 110 -6.51 -19.46 -8.00
CA LEU A 110 -5.99 -19.22 -6.67
C LEU A 110 -4.48 -19.49 -6.59
N LEU A 111 -4.03 -20.62 -7.16
CA LEU A 111 -2.60 -20.95 -7.15
C LEU A 111 -1.77 -20.01 -8.03
N HIS A 112 -2.30 -19.56 -9.16
CA HIS A 112 -1.66 -18.55 -10.02
C HIS A 112 -1.53 -17.18 -9.35
N SER A 113 -2.39 -16.86 -8.39
CA SER A 113 -2.39 -15.55 -7.71
C SER A 113 -1.65 -15.54 -6.37
N ASN A 114 -1.14 -16.67 -5.91
CA ASN A 114 -0.57 -16.83 -4.57
C ASN A 114 0.49 -15.79 -4.24
N MET A 115 1.43 -15.54 -5.15
CA MET A 115 2.50 -14.58 -4.88
C MET A 115 1.98 -13.15 -4.74
N ALA A 116 1.02 -12.75 -5.57
CA ALA A 116 0.38 -11.44 -5.46
C ALA A 116 -0.42 -11.28 -4.15
N ILE A 117 -1.08 -12.35 -3.69
CA ILE A 117 -1.79 -12.36 -2.39
C ILE A 117 -0.80 -12.20 -1.25
N TYR A 118 0.32 -12.94 -1.30
CA TYR A 118 1.38 -12.83 -0.30
C TYR A 118 1.97 -11.41 -0.24
N TYR A 119 2.28 -10.81 -1.39
CA TYR A 119 2.77 -9.43 -1.42
C TYR A 119 1.75 -8.42 -0.88
N ALA A 120 0.47 -8.61 -1.16
CA ALA A 120 -0.58 -7.77 -0.58
C ALA A 120 -0.65 -7.92 0.95
N TYR A 121 -0.42 -9.13 1.47
CA TYR A 121 -0.37 -9.39 2.91
C TYR A 121 0.79 -8.68 3.59
N ILE A 122 2.02 -8.85 3.12
CA ILE A 122 3.19 -8.18 3.72
C ILE A 122 3.13 -6.65 3.57
N ASP A 123 2.49 -6.15 2.51
CA ASP A 123 2.27 -4.72 2.27
C ASP A 123 1.01 -4.16 2.95
N ARG A 124 0.27 -4.99 3.68
CA ARG A 124 -0.94 -4.60 4.41
C ARG A 124 -2.00 -3.94 3.51
N ALA A 125 -2.12 -4.42 2.28
CA ALA A 125 -3.09 -3.92 1.33
C ALA A 125 -4.44 -4.62 1.52
N PRO A 126 -5.54 -3.90 1.77
CA PRO A 126 -6.87 -4.49 1.87
C PRO A 126 -7.36 -4.90 0.48
N ILE A 127 -7.41 -6.19 0.20
CA ILE A 127 -7.93 -6.75 -1.05
C ILE A 127 -9.04 -7.74 -0.72
N PHE A 128 -10.19 -7.58 -1.36
CA PHE A 128 -11.30 -8.51 -1.24
C PHE A 128 -11.22 -9.56 -2.36
N ILE A 129 -10.62 -10.73 -2.06
CA ILE A 129 -10.42 -11.78 -3.05
C ILE A 129 -11.62 -12.71 -3.02
N ILE A 130 -12.26 -12.89 -4.18
CA ILE A 130 -13.34 -13.84 -4.40
C ILE A 130 -12.80 -14.98 -5.25
N GLY A 131 -12.83 -16.17 -4.70
CA GLY A 131 -12.61 -17.41 -5.42
C GLY A 131 -13.88 -18.24 -5.50
N ALA A 132 -13.79 -19.37 -6.14
CA ALA A 132 -14.86 -20.33 -6.20
C ALA A 132 -14.34 -21.75 -6.08
N THR A 133 -15.20 -22.69 -5.78
CA THR A 133 -14.91 -24.13 -5.82
C THR A 133 -15.95 -24.82 -6.69
N GLY A 134 -15.65 -26.02 -7.19
CA GLY A 134 -16.66 -26.88 -7.77
C GLY A 134 -17.71 -27.27 -6.71
N PRO A 135 -18.87 -27.82 -7.13
CA PRO A 135 -19.93 -28.14 -6.19
C PRO A 135 -19.48 -29.03 -5.03
N LEU A 136 -19.75 -28.59 -3.81
CA LEU A 136 -19.56 -29.42 -2.62
C LEU A 136 -20.54 -30.62 -2.67
N ASN A 137 -21.73 -30.40 -3.18
CA ASN A 137 -22.70 -31.46 -3.48
C ASN A 137 -22.17 -32.33 -4.64
N GLU A 138 -21.73 -33.55 -4.32
CA GLU A 138 -21.11 -34.47 -5.26
C GLU A 138 -22.03 -34.82 -6.45
N THR A 139 -23.35 -34.82 -6.25
CA THR A 139 -24.31 -35.12 -7.30
C THR A 139 -24.45 -34.02 -8.35
N LYS A 140 -23.91 -32.83 -8.08
CA LYS A 140 -23.95 -31.64 -8.94
C LYS A 140 -22.63 -31.39 -9.66
N ARG A 141 -21.60 -32.20 -9.38
CA ARG A 141 -20.28 -32.07 -9.99
C ARG A 141 -20.30 -32.44 -11.47
N ARG A 142 -19.61 -31.64 -12.26
CA ARG A 142 -19.38 -31.92 -13.67
C ARG A 142 -18.22 -32.92 -13.82
N PRO A 143 -18.37 -33.99 -14.58
CA PRO A 143 -17.28 -34.93 -14.82
C PRO A 143 -16.04 -34.23 -15.35
N LYS A 144 -14.86 -34.69 -14.92
CA LYS A 144 -13.53 -34.19 -15.26
C LYS A 144 -13.25 -32.73 -14.78
N ILE A 145 -14.07 -31.76 -15.19
CA ILE A 145 -13.79 -30.33 -14.95
C ILE A 145 -13.70 -30.00 -13.45
N ASP A 146 -14.69 -30.40 -12.66
CA ASP A 146 -14.67 -30.10 -11.24
C ASP A 146 -13.62 -30.89 -10.49
N TRP A 147 -13.30 -32.12 -10.95
CA TRP A 147 -12.23 -32.91 -10.37
C TRP A 147 -10.85 -32.27 -10.54
N ILE A 148 -10.49 -31.77 -11.74
CA ILE A 148 -9.16 -31.21 -12.00
C ILE A 148 -8.96 -29.78 -11.47
N HIS A 149 -10.04 -29.07 -11.13
CA HIS A 149 -9.97 -27.68 -10.72
C HIS A 149 -10.43 -27.43 -9.27
N THR A 150 -10.79 -28.47 -8.50
CA THR A 150 -11.37 -28.30 -7.17
C THR A 150 -10.50 -28.97 -6.12
N ALA A 151 -10.33 -28.30 -5.00
CA ALA A 151 -9.78 -28.87 -3.78
C ALA A 151 -10.71 -28.57 -2.61
N ASN A 152 -10.81 -29.51 -1.67
CA ASN A 152 -11.54 -29.30 -0.44
C ASN A 152 -10.81 -28.24 0.41
N GLY A 153 -11.53 -27.24 0.89
CA GLY A 153 -10.95 -26.21 1.75
C GLY A 153 -9.89 -25.35 1.05
N GLN A 154 -10.16 -24.83 -0.15
CA GLN A 154 -9.22 -24.04 -0.94
C GLN A 154 -8.62 -22.84 -0.17
N GLY A 155 -9.36 -22.26 0.78
CA GLY A 155 -8.85 -21.19 1.64
C GLY A 155 -7.61 -21.59 2.44
N ALA A 156 -7.41 -22.89 2.71
CA ALA A 156 -6.21 -23.37 3.40
C ALA A 156 -4.91 -23.07 2.63
N ALA A 157 -4.97 -22.98 1.28
CA ALA A 157 -3.81 -22.67 0.46
C ALA A 157 -3.27 -21.25 0.65
N VAL A 158 -4.08 -20.33 1.17
CA VAL A 158 -3.73 -18.91 1.37
C VAL A 158 -3.92 -18.43 2.82
N ARG A 159 -4.35 -19.30 3.71
CA ARG A 159 -4.70 -18.95 5.11
C ARG A 159 -3.57 -18.27 5.86
N GLU A 160 -2.35 -18.67 5.63
CA GLU A 160 -1.18 -18.16 6.34
C GLU A 160 -0.81 -16.72 5.94
N TYR A 161 -1.30 -16.24 4.80
CA TYR A 161 -1.07 -14.90 4.27
C TYR A 161 -2.35 -14.20 3.79
N THR A 162 -3.45 -14.51 4.45
CA THR A 162 -4.69 -13.74 4.42
C THR A 162 -5.14 -13.47 5.86
N LYS A 163 -5.81 -12.36 6.10
CA LYS A 163 -6.33 -12.06 7.44
C LYS A 163 -7.55 -12.90 7.81
N PHE A 164 -8.26 -13.36 6.80
CA PHE A 164 -9.48 -14.15 6.96
C PHE A 164 -9.78 -14.93 5.68
N ASP A 165 -10.25 -16.14 5.83
CA ASP A 165 -10.82 -16.93 4.74
C ASP A 165 -12.16 -17.54 5.19
N ALA A 166 -13.12 -17.61 4.27
CA ALA A 166 -14.40 -18.25 4.52
C ALA A 166 -14.99 -18.89 3.26
N GLN A 167 -15.78 -19.94 3.48
CA GLN A 167 -16.53 -20.63 2.46
C GLN A 167 -17.95 -20.86 2.99
N PRO A 168 -18.90 -19.92 2.78
CA PRO A 168 -20.28 -20.07 3.21
C PRO A 168 -20.93 -21.31 2.60
N ALA A 169 -21.57 -22.13 3.44
CA ALA A 169 -22.24 -23.35 3.01
C ALA A 169 -23.65 -23.09 2.45
N THR A 170 -24.26 -21.98 2.82
CA THR A 170 -25.63 -21.59 2.42
C THR A 170 -25.66 -20.13 1.98
N VAL A 171 -26.68 -19.77 1.21
CA VAL A 171 -26.88 -18.40 0.78
C VAL A 171 -27.15 -17.45 1.95
N ASP A 172 -27.82 -17.92 3.00
CA ASP A 172 -28.09 -17.14 4.20
C ASP A 172 -26.83 -16.80 4.99
N GLY A 173 -25.79 -17.64 4.90
CA GLY A 173 -24.47 -17.40 5.51
C GLY A 173 -23.61 -16.39 4.74
N VAL A 174 -23.93 -16.10 3.48
CA VAL A 174 -23.13 -15.20 2.63
C VAL A 174 -23.05 -13.78 3.23
N PRO A 175 -24.15 -13.10 3.62
CA PRO A 175 -24.07 -11.74 4.10
C PRO A 175 -23.23 -11.56 5.36
N GLU A 176 -23.37 -12.45 6.34
CA GLU A 176 -22.58 -12.37 7.57
C GLU A 176 -21.09 -12.65 7.33
N ALA A 177 -20.77 -13.69 6.58
CA ALA A 177 -19.38 -14.02 6.25
C ALA A 177 -18.70 -12.88 5.47
N PHE A 178 -19.39 -12.28 4.50
CA PHE A 178 -18.90 -11.13 3.74
C PHE A 178 -18.65 -9.91 4.64
N ALA A 179 -19.62 -9.57 5.49
CA ALA A 179 -19.51 -8.45 6.39
C ALA A 179 -18.33 -8.61 7.37
N ARG A 180 -18.15 -9.82 7.92
CA ARG A 180 -17.00 -10.15 8.78
C ARG A 180 -15.69 -10.05 8.03
N ALA A 181 -15.63 -10.60 6.82
CA ALA A 181 -14.44 -10.52 5.96
C ALA A 181 -14.04 -9.06 5.70
N TYR A 182 -14.99 -8.20 5.36
CA TYR A 182 -14.76 -6.77 5.13
C TYR A 182 -14.25 -6.08 6.42
N SER A 183 -14.89 -6.32 7.55
CA SER A 183 -14.48 -5.75 8.83
C SER A 183 -13.06 -6.15 9.21
N VAL A 184 -12.72 -7.45 9.09
CA VAL A 184 -11.37 -7.96 9.40
C VAL A 184 -10.33 -7.39 8.42
N MET A 185 -10.64 -7.34 7.13
CA MET A 185 -9.78 -6.77 6.08
C MET A 185 -9.39 -5.33 6.38
N MET A 186 -10.36 -4.52 6.82
CA MET A 186 -10.19 -3.07 7.04
C MET A 186 -9.76 -2.71 8.45
N THR A 187 -9.72 -3.65 9.39
CA THR A 187 -9.15 -3.43 10.72
C THR A 187 -7.63 -3.43 10.65
N GLN A 188 -6.98 -2.39 11.19
CA GLN A 188 -5.53 -2.29 11.18
C GLN A 188 -4.84 -3.34 12.06
N PRO A 189 -3.69 -3.85 11.61
CA PRO A 189 -3.07 -3.66 10.28
C PRO A 189 -3.92 -4.31 9.19
N ASN A 190 -4.16 -3.57 8.10
CA ASN A 190 -4.97 -4.07 6.98
C ASN A 190 -4.31 -5.29 6.31
N GLY A 191 -5.08 -6.02 5.51
CA GLY A 191 -4.54 -7.12 4.70
C GLY A 191 -5.61 -7.81 3.86
N PRO A 192 -5.21 -8.67 2.92
CA PRO A 192 -6.13 -9.37 2.04
C PRO A 192 -7.00 -10.38 2.79
N ILE A 193 -8.18 -10.65 2.24
CA ILE A 193 -9.06 -11.76 2.65
C ILE A 193 -9.44 -12.62 1.45
N TYR A 194 -9.84 -13.86 1.69
CA TYR A 194 -10.29 -14.79 0.66
C TYR A 194 -11.67 -15.35 0.96
N MET A 195 -12.62 -15.12 0.04
CA MET A 195 -13.97 -15.67 0.10
C MET A 195 -14.13 -16.71 -1.01
N CYS A 196 -14.43 -17.95 -0.66
CA CYS A 196 -14.65 -19.04 -1.61
C CYS A 196 -16.14 -19.35 -1.72
N TYR A 197 -16.69 -19.28 -2.93
CA TYR A 197 -18.12 -19.60 -3.16
C TYR A 197 -18.24 -20.87 -3.99
N ASP A 198 -19.08 -21.77 -3.52
CA ASP A 198 -19.46 -22.98 -4.25
C ASP A 198 -20.18 -22.62 -5.56
N ALA A 199 -19.78 -23.26 -6.68
CA ALA A 199 -20.36 -22.98 -7.99
C ALA A 199 -21.86 -23.33 -8.05
N TRP A 200 -22.28 -24.42 -7.40
CA TRP A 200 -23.69 -24.79 -7.35
C TRP A 200 -24.49 -23.79 -6.50
N LEU A 201 -23.96 -23.40 -5.35
CA LEU A 201 -24.59 -22.36 -4.53
C LEU A 201 -24.81 -21.07 -5.33
N GLN A 202 -23.86 -20.65 -6.16
CA GLN A 202 -24.03 -19.46 -6.99
C GLN A 202 -25.13 -19.61 -8.04
N GLU A 203 -25.29 -20.79 -8.62
CA GLU A 203 -26.17 -21.09 -9.76
C GLU A 203 -27.60 -21.46 -9.34
N GLU A 204 -27.83 -21.78 -8.08
CA GLU A 204 -29.18 -22.09 -7.57
C GLU A 204 -30.08 -20.85 -7.60
N LYS A 205 -31.36 -21.13 -7.87
CA LYS A 205 -32.40 -20.10 -7.76
C LYS A 205 -32.65 -19.74 -6.31
N LEU A 206 -32.72 -18.45 -6.05
CA LEU A 206 -33.12 -17.95 -4.74
C LEU A 206 -34.60 -18.12 -4.55
N ASP A 207 -35.01 -18.97 -3.62
CA ASP A 207 -36.40 -19.34 -3.35
C ASP A 207 -37.02 -18.61 -2.15
N HIS A 208 -36.20 -17.86 -1.41
CA HIS A 208 -36.62 -17.07 -0.26
C HIS A 208 -35.89 -15.72 -0.20
N LYS A 209 -36.32 -14.85 0.69
CA LYS A 209 -35.63 -13.57 0.94
C LYS A 209 -34.54 -13.74 1.96
N VAL A 210 -33.28 -13.45 1.57
CA VAL A 210 -32.12 -13.48 2.46
C VAL A 210 -32.11 -12.21 3.33
N GLN A 211 -31.80 -12.38 4.61
CA GLN A 211 -31.63 -11.29 5.56
C GLN A 211 -30.30 -10.58 5.31
N MET A 212 -30.37 -9.33 4.87
CA MET A 212 -29.19 -8.50 4.68
C MET A 212 -28.79 -7.82 6.00
N PRO A 213 -27.48 -7.72 6.34
CA PRO A 213 -27.04 -7.00 7.52
C PRO A 213 -27.32 -5.50 7.37
N SER A 214 -27.57 -4.84 8.49
CA SER A 214 -27.65 -3.38 8.47
C SER A 214 -26.25 -2.79 8.24
N PRO A 215 -26.08 -1.85 7.29
CA PRO A 215 -24.80 -1.19 7.06
C PRO A 215 -24.26 -0.47 8.31
N THR A 216 -25.14 -0.14 9.25
CA THR A 216 -24.76 0.49 10.53
C THR A 216 -24.37 -0.50 11.62
N ALA A 217 -24.77 -1.77 11.49
CA ALA A 217 -24.49 -2.82 12.48
C ALA A 217 -23.11 -3.45 12.30
N VAL A 218 -22.56 -3.43 11.07
CA VAL A 218 -21.26 -4.04 10.75
C VAL A 218 -20.29 -2.94 10.35
N LYS A 219 -19.82 -2.21 11.34
CA LYS A 219 -18.80 -1.17 11.14
C LYS A 219 -17.40 -1.74 11.34
N VAL A 220 -16.45 -1.21 10.59
CA VAL A 220 -15.04 -1.41 10.91
C VAL A 220 -14.78 -0.84 12.31
N PRO A 221 -14.09 -1.58 13.20
CA PRO A 221 -13.75 -1.07 14.53
C PRO A 221 -13.01 0.27 14.48
N ALA A 222 -13.17 1.06 15.53
CA ALA A 222 -12.43 2.31 15.68
C ALA A 222 -10.91 2.05 15.68
N LYS A 223 -10.14 3.02 15.22
CA LYS A 223 -8.66 2.96 15.23
C LYS A 223 -8.15 2.77 16.66
N MET A 224 -7.10 1.97 16.81
CA MET A 224 -6.48 1.68 18.10
C MET A 224 -5.74 2.91 18.63
N SER A 225 -6.16 3.41 19.78
CA SER A 225 -5.46 4.50 20.47
C SER A 225 -4.30 3.96 21.29
N PRO A 226 -3.11 4.58 21.24
CA PRO A 226 -2.00 4.20 22.09
C PRO A 226 -2.25 4.60 23.55
N ASP A 227 -1.55 3.94 24.48
CA ASP A 227 -1.57 4.27 25.90
C ASP A 227 -0.96 5.65 26.16
N VAL A 228 -1.65 6.47 26.96
CA VAL A 228 -1.28 7.87 27.18
C VAL A 228 0.02 8.02 27.94
N ASP A 229 0.25 7.22 28.98
CA ASP A 229 1.43 7.32 29.85
C ASP A 229 2.70 6.93 29.09
N THR A 230 2.60 5.90 28.23
CA THR A 230 3.73 5.49 27.39
C THR A 230 4.02 6.53 26.30
N MET A 231 3.00 7.18 25.74
CA MET A 231 3.16 8.29 24.81
C MET A 231 3.80 9.54 25.45
N GLU A 232 3.48 9.84 26.71
CA GLU A 232 4.15 10.90 27.45
C GLU A 232 5.64 10.61 27.68
N LYS A 233 5.99 9.37 28.01
CA LYS A 233 7.39 8.94 28.11
C LYS A 233 8.12 9.08 26.77
N ALA A 234 7.51 8.62 25.68
CA ALA A 234 8.06 8.76 24.33
C ALA A 234 8.27 10.25 23.96
N ALA A 235 7.32 11.13 24.27
CA ALA A 235 7.46 12.56 24.06
C ALA A 235 8.64 13.17 24.87
N LYS A 236 8.80 12.78 26.12
CA LYS A 236 9.92 13.22 26.98
C LYS A 236 11.27 12.73 26.40
N MET A 237 11.34 11.48 25.93
CA MET A 237 12.53 10.95 25.27
C MET A 237 12.85 11.74 23.99
N LEU A 238 11.85 11.98 23.14
CA LEU A 238 12.00 12.69 21.88
C LEU A 238 12.49 14.13 22.10
N MET A 239 11.96 14.82 23.12
CA MET A 239 12.32 16.20 23.43
C MET A 239 13.67 16.34 24.14
N SER A 240 14.16 15.30 24.80
CA SER A 240 15.48 15.29 25.47
C SER A 240 16.62 14.86 24.54
N ALA A 241 16.33 14.18 23.44
CA ALA A 241 17.31 13.69 22.49
C ALA A 241 18.07 14.84 21.79
N LYS A 242 19.39 14.65 21.61
CA LYS A 242 20.25 15.61 20.91
C LYS A 242 20.04 15.56 19.41
N PHE A 243 19.93 14.35 18.86
CA PHE A 243 19.74 14.13 17.43
C PHE A 243 18.72 12.98 17.19
N PRO A 244 17.41 13.22 17.44
CA PRO A 244 16.38 12.23 17.19
C PRO A 244 16.11 12.04 15.71
N LEU A 245 15.77 10.79 15.34
CA LEU A 245 15.36 10.36 14.02
C LEU A 245 13.93 9.77 14.09
N LEU A 246 13.03 10.27 13.25
CA LEU A 246 11.76 9.62 12.97
C LEU A 246 11.94 8.67 11.79
N LEU A 247 11.71 7.38 12.01
CA LEU A 247 11.80 6.34 11.00
C LEU A 247 10.38 5.97 10.58
N ALA A 248 9.97 6.34 9.36
CA ALA A 248 8.60 6.19 8.88
C ALA A 248 8.50 5.14 7.78
N GLU A 249 7.55 4.21 7.88
CA GLU A 249 7.37 3.18 6.85
C GLU A 249 5.93 3.10 6.35
N TYR A 250 4.96 2.80 7.20
CA TYR A 250 3.54 2.71 6.82
C TYR A 250 2.68 3.86 7.38
N SER A 251 3.26 4.82 8.07
CA SER A 251 2.53 5.99 8.60
C SER A 251 1.96 6.91 7.51
N GLY A 252 2.46 6.83 6.28
CA GLY A 252 1.98 7.59 5.11
C GLY A 252 0.84 6.91 4.34
N ARG A 253 0.10 5.96 4.91
CA ARG A 253 -1.02 5.31 4.23
C ARG A 253 -2.24 6.21 4.00
N SER A 254 -2.31 7.34 4.68
CA SER A 254 -3.36 8.35 4.54
C SER A 254 -2.77 9.76 4.37
N GLN A 255 -3.54 10.67 3.78
CA GLN A 255 -3.15 12.08 3.69
C GLN A 255 -3.00 12.70 5.08
N GLU A 256 -3.90 12.32 6.01
CA GLU A 256 -3.88 12.78 7.39
C GLU A 256 -2.60 12.35 8.13
N GLY A 257 -2.16 11.11 7.91
CA GLY A 257 -0.91 10.58 8.48
C GLY A 257 0.32 11.30 7.94
N TYR A 258 0.34 11.57 6.62
CA TYR A 258 1.38 12.35 5.96
C TYR A 258 1.46 13.79 6.53
N ASP A 259 0.34 14.48 6.62
CA ASP A 259 0.29 15.86 7.15
C ASP A 259 0.67 15.91 8.64
N ALA A 260 0.23 14.94 9.43
CA ALA A 260 0.57 14.82 10.83
C ALA A 260 2.07 14.60 11.06
N LEU A 261 2.73 13.81 10.21
CA LEU A 261 4.18 13.60 10.30
C LEU A 261 4.96 14.88 9.94
N VAL A 262 4.50 15.65 8.96
CA VAL A 262 5.08 16.96 8.65
C VAL A 262 4.96 17.90 9.86
N GLU A 263 3.78 17.96 10.48
CA GLU A 263 3.56 18.80 11.67
C GLU A 263 4.44 18.38 12.86
N LEU A 264 4.60 17.07 13.09
CA LEU A 264 5.49 16.55 14.13
C LEU A 264 6.95 16.95 13.85
N ALA A 265 7.43 16.73 12.63
CA ALA A 265 8.79 17.06 12.25
C ALA A 265 9.08 18.56 12.40
N ASP A 266 8.14 19.42 11.99
CA ASP A 266 8.25 20.87 12.15
C ASP A 266 8.20 21.31 13.63
N THR A 267 7.40 20.62 14.45
CA THR A 267 7.30 20.92 15.89
C THR A 267 8.60 20.55 16.60
N VAL A 268 9.18 19.41 16.28
CA VAL A 268 10.36 18.87 16.96
C VAL A 268 11.67 19.31 16.32
N HIS A 269 11.65 19.75 15.07
CA HIS A 269 12.84 20.04 14.24
C HIS A 269 13.83 18.87 14.21
N CYS A 270 13.37 17.69 13.80
CA CYS A 270 14.17 16.46 13.79
C CYS A 270 14.28 15.84 12.40
N ALA A 271 15.26 14.95 12.23
CA ALA A 271 15.44 14.18 11.02
C ALA A 271 14.27 13.20 10.81
N VAL A 272 13.82 13.07 9.56
CA VAL A 272 12.87 12.05 9.12
C VAL A 272 13.52 11.19 8.04
N TYR A 273 13.42 9.88 8.21
CA TYR A 273 13.88 8.89 7.23
C TYR A 273 12.68 8.06 6.77
N ASP A 274 12.25 8.25 5.54
CA ASP A 274 11.15 7.54 4.90
C ASP A 274 11.67 6.26 4.24
N LEU A 275 11.16 5.11 4.65
CA LEU A 275 11.55 3.78 4.16
C LEU A 275 10.85 3.38 2.85
N ASP A 276 9.99 4.25 2.31
CA ASP A 276 9.40 4.08 0.97
C ASP A 276 8.33 2.99 0.83
N ALA A 277 7.82 2.42 1.90
CA ALA A 277 6.66 1.54 1.79
C ALA A 277 5.39 2.31 1.40
N ARG A 278 5.33 3.57 1.82
CA ARG A 278 4.36 4.60 1.38
C ARG A 278 5.12 5.92 1.26
N CYS A 279 4.51 6.93 0.63
CA CYS A 279 5.04 8.30 0.69
C CYS A 279 4.70 8.89 2.06
N CYS A 280 5.59 8.70 3.03
CA CYS A 280 5.33 9.13 4.42
C CYS A 280 5.65 10.61 4.65
N PHE A 281 6.62 11.15 3.89
CA PHE A 281 7.16 12.48 4.17
C PHE A 281 7.64 13.17 2.87
N PRO A 282 7.45 14.50 2.72
CA PRO A 282 7.87 15.18 1.51
C PRO A 282 9.37 15.05 1.24
N GLY A 283 9.76 14.60 0.05
CA GLY A 283 11.17 14.51 -0.37
C GLY A 283 11.87 15.86 -0.42
N VAL A 284 11.11 16.93 -0.63
CA VAL A 284 11.60 18.32 -0.67
C VAL A 284 11.70 18.98 0.70
N HIS A 285 11.20 18.35 1.76
CA HIS A 285 11.17 18.94 3.10
C HIS A 285 12.61 19.05 3.67
N PRO A 286 12.97 20.18 4.32
CA PRO A 286 14.33 20.40 4.82
C PRO A 286 14.83 19.38 5.84
N TYR A 287 13.93 18.64 6.48
CA TYR A 287 14.26 17.62 7.48
C TYR A 287 14.21 16.20 6.92
N ASN A 288 13.94 16.04 5.62
CA ASN A 288 14.01 14.73 4.98
C ASN A 288 15.46 14.28 4.84
N MET A 289 15.82 13.25 5.58
CA MET A 289 17.17 12.67 5.59
C MET A 289 17.21 11.29 4.93
N SER A 290 16.17 10.92 4.20
CA SER A 290 16.15 9.67 3.45
C SER A 290 17.34 9.60 2.51
N MET A 291 18.03 8.44 2.48
CA MET A 291 19.25 8.21 1.69
C MET A 291 20.47 9.08 2.10
N ILE A 292 20.46 9.68 3.30
CA ILE A 292 21.57 10.45 3.87
C ILE A 292 22.10 9.70 5.10
N ASP A 293 22.80 8.61 4.88
CA ASP A 293 23.23 7.68 5.95
C ASP A 293 24.28 8.26 6.89
N GLU A 294 24.96 9.35 6.52
CA GLU A 294 25.96 10.00 7.36
C GLU A 294 25.42 10.57 8.67
N ILE A 295 24.11 10.76 8.78
CA ILE A 295 23.47 11.23 10.02
C ILE A 295 23.47 10.15 11.11
N PHE A 296 23.44 8.87 10.74
CA PHE A 296 23.18 7.77 11.67
C PHE A 296 24.17 7.72 12.85
N LYS A 297 25.42 8.06 12.63
CA LYS A 297 26.44 8.12 13.71
C LYS A 297 26.15 9.18 14.78
N GLN A 298 25.25 10.13 14.52
CA GLN A 298 24.87 11.18 15.46
C GLN A 298 23.54 10.86 16.15
N VAL A 299 22.75 9.91 15.63
CA VAL A 299 21.42 9.58 16.12
C VAL A 299 21.51 8.91 17.48
N ASP A 300 20.92 9.54 18.50
CA ASP A 300 20.85 9.07 19.88
C ASP A 300 19.46 8.55 20.29
N LEU A 301 18.45 8.76 19.44
CA LEU A 301 17.10 8.20 19.57
C LEU A 301 16.49 7.94 18.19
N VAL A 302 15.96 6.76 17.98
CA VAL A 302 15.11 6.41 16.83
C VAL A 302 13.68 6.19 17.31
N VAL A 303 12.73 6.91 16.71
CA VAL A 303 11.28 6.68 16.91
C VAL A 303 10.73 6.11 15.61
N GLY A 304 10.39 4.83 15.62
CA GLY A 304 9.73 4.16 14.50
C GLY A 304 8.24 4.46 14.49
N LEU A 305 7.75 4.80 13.32
CA LEU A 305 6.35 5.13 13.06
C LEU A 305 5.77 4.11 12.09
N ASP A 306 5.18 3.07 12.66
CA ASP A 306 4.68 1.89 11.96
C ASP A 306 5.76 1.25 11.08
N THR A 307 6.94 1.07 11.67
CA THR A 307 8.13 0.49 11.04
C THR A 307 8.10 -1.02 11.15
N GLN A 308 8.30 -1.72 10.06
CA GLN A 308 8.42 -3.17 9.98
C GLN A 308 9.89 -3.59 9.92
N ASP A 309 10.65 -3.02 9.01
CA ASP A 309 12.07 -3.33 8.84
C ASP A 309 12.95 -2.39 9.67
N TRP A 310 13.26 -2.81 10.89
CA TRP A 310 14.14 -2.08 11.78
C TRP A 310 15.63 -2.30 11.48
N GLU A 311 16.00 -3.47 10.97
CA GLU A 311 17.41 -3.84 10.79
C GLU A 311 18.05 -3.15 9.59
N LYS A 312 17.39 -3.13 8.43
CA LYS A 312 17.95 -2.55 7.19
C LYS A 312 18.42 -1.11 7.35
N PRO A 313 17.61 -0.17 7.90
CA PRO A 313 18.04 1.21 8.07
C PRO A 313 19.05 1.40 9.21
N THR A 314 18.98 0.60 10.29
CA THR A 314 19.76 0.83 11.51
C THR A 314 21.06 0.05 11.59
N THR A 315 21.24 -0.96 10.73
CA THR A 315 22.41 -1.82 10.74
C THR A 315 23.07 -1.92 9.37
N ARG A 316 24.32 -2.38 9.37
CA ARG A 316 25.05 -2.77 8.17
C ARG A 316 25.36 -4.26 8.26
N LEU A 317 24.93 -5.02 7.26
CA LEU A 317 25.30 -6.42 7.12
C LEU A 317 26.73 -6.55 6.53
N ILE A 318 27.59 -7.29 7.22
CA ILE A 318 28.87 -7.71 6.68
C ILE A 318 28.63 -9.05 5.97
N SER A 319 28.65 -9.02 4.66
CA SER A 319 28.23 -10.16 3.82
C SER A 319 29.06 -11.42 4.02
N THR A 320 30.36 -11.28 4.27
CA THR A 320 31.31 -12.39 4.44
C THR A 320 31.06 -13.18 5.72
N THR A 321 30.76 -12.52 6.82
CA THR A 321 30.54 -13.13 8.14
C THR A 321 29.07 -13.25 8.50
N ARG A 322 28.18 -12.63 7.74
CA ARG A 322 26.77 -12.43 8.04
C ARG A 322 26.50 -11.80 9.42
N THR A 323 27.47 -11.06 9.91
CA THR A 323 27.34 -10.27 11.15
C THR A 323 26.77 -8.89 10.85
N ARG A 324 26.09 -8.30 11.84
CA ARG A 324 25.50 -6.97 11.73
C ARG A 324 26.18 -5.99 12.66
N GLU A 325 26.50 -4.83 12.13
CA GLU A 325 27.04 -3.70 12.86
C GLU A 325 26.01 -2.58 12.92
N SER A 326 25.82 -1.99 14.11
CA SER A 326 24.96 -0.81 14.24
C SER A 326 25.53 0.38 13.49
N LYS A 327 24.67 1.08 12.73
CA LYS A 327 25.00 2.38 12.12
C LYS A 327 24.84 3.53 13.11
N MET A 328 24.11 3.32 14.22
CA MET A 328 23.72 4.34 15.19
C MET A 328 24.85 4.69 16.15
N ALA A 329 24.74 5.83 16.82
CA ALA A 329 25.60 6.18 17.94
C ALA A 329 25.54 5.11 19.05
N LYS A 330 26.64 4.94 19.78
CA LYS A 330 26.68 4.03 20.95
C LYS A 330 25.66 4.49 22.00
N GLY A 331 24.79 3.57 22.44
CA GLY A 331 23.74 3.86 23.41
C GLY A 331 22.50 4.56 22.80
N CYS A 332 22.36 4.53 21.48
CA CYS A 332 21.14 4.99 20.83
C CYS A 332 19.92 4.23 21.36
N LYS A 333 18.87 4.96 21.67
CA LYS A 333 17.61 4.45 22.18
C LYS A 333 16.61 4.20 21.06
N PHE A 334 15.66 3.28 21.29
CA PHE A 334 14.66 2.90 20.31
C PHE A 334 13.26 2.93 20.90
N VAL A 335 12.34 3.60 20.20
CA VAL A 335 10.91 3.65 20.51
C VAL A 335 10.14 3.16 19.30
N ASP A 336 9.32 2.12 19.48
CA ASP A 336 8.42 1.61 18.44
C ASP A 336 6.99 2.12 18.69
N ILE A 337 6.38 2.76 17.70
CA ILE A 337 4.98 3.18 17.70
C ILE A 337 4.32 2.62 16.45
N GLY A 338 3.44 1.66 16.61
CA GLY A 338 2.79 1.01 15.49
C GLY A 338 2.03 -0.23 15.89
N PHE A 339 2.00 -1.22 15.02
CA PHE A 339 1.23 -2.44 15.29
C PHE A 339 2.08 -3.60 15.87
N GLY A 340 3.41 -3.47 15.89
CA GLY A 340 4.31 -4.41 16.56
C GLY A 340 3.97 -5.87 16.24
N GLU A 341 3.77 -6.66 17.30
CA GLU A 341 3.48 -8.11 17.25
C GLU A 341 2.17 -8.47 16.52
N LEU A 342 1.24 -7.53 16.36
CA LEU A 342 -0.01 -7.78 15.63
C LEU A 342 0.19 -8.07 14.13
N LYS A 343 1.40 -7.85 13.62
CA LYS A 343 1.76 -8.07 12.21
C LYS A 343 2.52 -9.38 11.99
N ILE A 344 2.93 -10.04 13.04
CA ILE A 344 3.77 -11.24 12.94
C ILE A 344 2.91 -12.42 12.50
N SER A 345 3.41 -13.15 11.51
CA SER A 345 2.89 -14.43 11.08
C SER A 345 3.93 -15.51 11.35
N GLY A 346 3.49 -16.63 11.92
CA GLY A 346 4.37 -17.77 12.15
C GLY A 346 4.88 -18.43 10.86
N TRP A 347 4.27 -18.09 9.71
CA TRP A 347 4.64 -18.64 8.41
C TRP A 347 5.67 -17.78 7.67
N SER A 348 5.64 -16.45 7.84
CA SER A 348 6.55 -15.55 7.13
C SER A 348 7.75 -15.16 7.99
N LEU A 349 8.88 -14.87 7.34
CA LEU A 349 10.09 -14.37 7.99
C LEU A 349 10.12 -12.83 8.03
N ASP A 350 9.01 -12.21 8.47
CA ASP A 350 8.88 -10.75 8.55
C ASP A 350 9.93 -10.11 9.45
N TYR A 351 10.40 -10.88 10.45
CA TYR A 351 11.32 -10.40 11.46
C TYR A 351 12.49 -11.34 11.59
N GLN A 352 13.66 -10.75 11.46
CA GLN A 352 14.89 -11.53 11.49
C GLN A 352 15.48 -11.57 12.87
N ARG A 353 15.34 -10.47 13.65
CA ARG A 353 15.83 -10.37 15.03
C ARG A 353 14.96 -9.40 15.82
N MET A 354 14.76 -9.71 17.09
CA MET A 354 14.16 -8.76 18.00
C MET A 354 15.13 -7.62 18.28
N MET A 355 14.61 -6.39 18.23
CA MET A 355 15.35 -5.19 18.64
C MET A 355 15.18 -4.95 20.13
N ASP A 356 16.20 -4.43 20.79
CA ASP A 356 16.10 -3.96 22.18
C ASP A 356 15.44 -2.57 22.19
N PHE A 357 14.14 -2.55 22.42
CA PHE A 357 13.38 -1.32 22.50
C PHE A 357 13.33 -0.76 23.92
N ASP A 358 13.59 0.54 24.08
CA ASP A 358 13.33 1.26 25.33
C ASP A 358 11.82 1.40 25.60
N GLN A 359 11.01 1.49 24.52
CA GLN A 359 9.55 1.48 24.58
C GLN A 359 8.94 0.87 23.33
N ARG A 360 7.86 0.10 23.54
CA ARG A 360 7.01 -0.43 22.46
C ARG A 360 5.57 -0.02 22.73
N ILE A 361 4.98 0.68 21.78
CA ILE A 361 3.68 1.32 21.91
C ILE A 361 2.77 0.82 20.77
N ILE A 362 1.76 0.03 21.12
CA ILE A 362 0.77 -0.42 20.14
C ILE A 362 -0.26 0.69 19.95
N GLY A 363 -0.44 1.11 18.70
CA GLY A 363 -1.42 2.13 18.34
C GLY A 363 -1.35 2.52 16.87
N ASP A 364 -2.48 3.01 16.37
CA ASP A 364 -2.57 3.55 15.01
C ASP A 364 -1.82 4.88 14.92
N THR A 365 -0.88 4.98 13.98
CA THR A 365 -0.06 6.19 13.79
C THR A 365 -0.89 7.41 13.38
N ASP A 366 -2.08 7.24 12.79
CA ASP A 366 -3.00 8.34 12.53
C ASP A 366 -3.54 9.00 13.82
N ILE A 367 -3.47 8.28 14.96
CA ILE A 367 -3.80 8.81 16.29
C ILE A 367 -2.54 9.17 17.07
N ALA A 368 -1.54 8.29 17.01
CA ALA A 368 -0.31 8.42 17.80
C ALA A 368 0.51 9.67 17.42
N ILE A 369 0.65 9.96 16.13
CA ILE A 369 1.46 11.10 15.66
C ILE A 369 0.86 12.45 16.13
N PRO A 370 -0.44 12.74 15.93
CA PRO A 370 -1.05 13.95 16.48
C PRO A 370 -0.97 14.04 18.01
N MET A 371 -1.12 12.91 18.73
CA MET A 371 -0.96 12.87 20.18
C MET A 371 0.46 13.22 20.60
N LEU A 372 1.47 12.64 19.95
CA LEU A 372 2.89 12.90 20.18
C LEU A 372 3.22 14.38 19.93
N THR A 373 2.70 14.93 18.84
CA THR A 373 2.85 16.35 18.49
C THR A 373 2.30 17.26 19.58
N LYS A 374 1.10 16.98 20.08
CA LYS A 374 0.47 17.74 21.18
C LYS A 374 1.30 17.69 22.46
N LEU A 375 1.80 16.52 22.83
CA LEU A 375 2.66 16.32 24.00
C LEU A 375 3.98 17.09 23.87
N CYS A 376 4.62 17.02 22.69
CA CYS A 376 5.85 17.75 22.41
C CYS A 376 5.65 19.28 22.50
N LYS A 377 4.57 19.81 21.94
CA LYS A 377 4.21 21.24 22.06
C LYS A 377 4.05 21.68 23.52
N ALA A 378 3.41 20.83 24.35
CA ALA A 378 3.26 21.12 25.77
C ALA A 378 4.61 21.15 26.53
N ILE A 379 5.55 20.28 26.18
CA ILE A 379 6.91 20.26 26.75
C ILE A 379 7.67 21.53 26.32
N ILE A 380 7.61 21.90 25.04
CA ILE A 380 8.27 23.11 24.50
C ILE A 380 7.79 24.36 25.24
N ALA A 381 6.48 24.48 25.45
CA ALA A 381 5.89 25.65 26.13
C ALA A 381 6.34 25.79 27.58
N LYS A 382 6.66 24.67 28.25
CA LYS A 382 7.08 24.63 29.67
C LYS A 382 8.60 24.68 29.88
N THR A 383 9.40 24.61 28.79
CA THR A 383 10.86 24.49 28.89
C THR A 383 11.55 25.72 28.25
N PRO A 384 12.00 26.69 29.05
CA PRO A 384 12.70 27.88 28.53
C PRO A 384 13.93 27.51 27.70
N GLY A 385 14.10 28.18 26.58
CA GLY A 385 15.24 28.01 25.68
C GLY A 385 15.23 26.72 24.82
N LEU A 386 14.29 25.79 25.05
CA LEU A 386 14.22 24.56 24.25
C LEU A 386 13.89 24.86 22.78
N LYS A 387 12.95 25.75 22.52
CA LYS A 387 12.57 26.15 21.15
C LYS A 387 13.78 26.59 20.31
N SER A 388 14.63 27.46 20.86
CA SER A 388 15.83 27.93 20.15
C SER A 388 16.83 26.80 19.85
N LYS A 389 16.97 25.82 20.76
CA LYS A 389 17.81 24.63 20.51
C LYS A 389 17.25 23.77 19.37
N LEU A 390 15.94 23.57 19.32
CA LEU A 390 15.26 22.81 18.27
C LEU A 390 15.44 23.52 16.91
N GLU A 391 15.20 24.83 16.85
CA GLU A 391 15.38 25.63 15.64
C GLU A 391 16.83 25.60 15.12
N ALA A 392 17.82 25.65 16.02
CA ALA A 392 19.23 25.52 15.65
C ALA A 392 19.55 24.16 15.05
N ARG A 393 18.95 23.07 15.57
CA ARG A 393 19.05 21.72 14.99
C ARG A 393 18.40 21.69 13.60
N GLY A 394 17.19 22.22 13.44
CA GLY A 394 16.49 22.30 12.17
C GLY A 394 17.29 23.03 11.09
N LYS A 395 17.97 24.12 11.41
CA LYS A 395 18.85 24.84 10.47
C LYS A 395 19.99 23.97 9.97
N LYS A 396 20.62 23.17 10.84
CA LYS A 396 21.69 22.24 10.43
C LYS A 396 21.17 21.15 9.49
N LEU A 397 20.00 20.57 9.79
CA LEU A 397 19.35 19.57 8.91
C LEU A 397 19.01 20.18 7.55
N ALA A 398 18.42 21.36 7.52
CA ALA A 398 18.07 22.06 6.28
C ALA A 398 19.30 22.33 5.40
N THR A 399 20.41 22.76 6.00
CA THR A 399 21.68 23.00 5.29
C THR A 399 22.22 21.70 4.69
N LEU A 400 22.20 20.61 5.46
CA LEU A 400 22.65 19.29 5.00
C LEU A 400 21.78 18.77 3.85
N HIS A 401 20.48 18.81 4.00
CA HIS A 401 19.51 18.40 2.97
C HIS A 401 19.73 19.16 1.65
N ALA A 402 19.79 20.51 1.72
CA ALA A 402 19.98 21.34 0.54
C ALA A 402 21.31 21.00 -0.18
N LYS A 403 22.39 20.82 0.58
CA LYS A 403 23.70 20.41 0.02
C LYS A 403 23.60 19.05 -0.70
N LYS A 404 22.95 18.06 -0.09
CA LYS A 404 22.81 16.71 -0.67
C LYS A 404 21.95 16.75 -1.94
N ARG A 405 20.81 17.41 -1.92
CA ARG A 405 19.97 17.55 -3.12
C ARG A 405 20.70 18.25 -4.26
N ALA A 406 21.44 19.33 -3.98
CA ALA A 406 22.26 20.00 -4.98
C ALA A 406 23.29 19.05 -5.62
N ASN A 407 23.97 18.21 -4.80
CA ASN A 407 24.94 17.24 -5.29
C ASN A 407 24.27 16.15 -6.16
N TRP A 408 23.13 15.62 -5.75
CA TRP A 408 22.41 14.63 -6.54
C TRP A 408 21.94 15.17 -7.88
N ARG A 409 21.39 16.38 -7.91
CA ARG A 409 21.00 17.04 -9.18
C ARG A 409 22.21 17.31 -10.09
N ARG A 410 23.35 17.67 -9.50
CA ARG A 410 24.60 17.84 -10.28
C ARG A 410 25.03 16.53 -10.91
N ALA A 411 24.93 15.40 -10.22
CA ALA A 411 25.29 14.10 -10.79
C ALA A 411 24.47 13.77 -12.06
N GLY A 412 23.18 14.12 -12.11
CA GLY A 412 22.33 13.92 -13.27
C GLY A 412 22.63 14.86 -14.46
N THR A 413 23.27 16.00 -14.21
CA THR A 413 23.63 16.99 -15.24
C THR A 413 25.11 16.99 -15.60
N ASP A 414 25.93 16.18 -14.93
CA ASP A 414 27.37 16.08 -15.15
C ASP A 414 27.70 15.61 -16.56
N ALA A 415 28.57 16.35 -17.25
CA ALA A 415 28.91 16.10 -18.65
C ALA A 415 29.65 14.77 -18.88
N ALA A 416 30.40 14.27 -17.87
CA ALA A 416 31.06 12.97 -17.95
C ALA A 416 30.05 11.83 -17.78
N GLN A 417 29.11 11.95 -16.83
CA GLN A 417 28.03 10.98 -16.62
C GLN A 417 27.13 10.86 -17.85
N ARG A 418 26.84 11.96 -18.54
CA ARG A 418 26.02 11.98 -19.76
C ARG A 418 26.66 11.27 -20.96
N LYS A 419 27.96 11.02 -20.92
CA LYS A 419 28.68 10.30 -21.99
C LYS A 419 28.80 8.79 -21.72
N LEU A 420 28.36 8.32 -20.57
CA LEU A 420 28.46 6.91 -20.23
C LEU A 420 27.52 6.04 -21.07
N THR A 421 28.02 4.88 -21.45
CA THR A 421 27.25 3.78 -22.04
C THR A 421 27.55 2.51 -21.25
N PRO A 422 26.58 1.91 -20.59
CA PRO A 422 25.15 2.26 -20.53
C PRO A 422 24.87 3.61 -19.83
N ILE A 423 23.66 4.16 -20.06
CA ILE A 423 23.22 5.43 -19.46
C ILE A 423 23.25 5.32 -17.94
N ALA A 424 23.83 6.30 -17.26
CA ALA A 424 23.83 6.36 -15.81
C ALA A 424 22.41 6.62 -15.26
N HIS A 425 22.02 5.94 -14.18
CA HIS A 425 20.68 6.08 -13.56
C HIS A 425 20.35 7.53 -13.17
N ALA A 426 21.35 8.29 -12.69
CA ALA A 426 21.18 9.71 -12.37
C ALA A 426 20.78 10.54 -13.61
N VAL A 427 21.38 10.24 -14.76
CA VAL A 427 21.07 10.92 -16.02
C VAL A 427 19.68 10.56 -16.47
N LEU A 428 19.34 9.26 -16.50
CA LEU A 428 18.01 8.82 -16.90
C LEU A 428 16.91 9.43 -16.00
N ALA A 429 17.11 9.42 -14.67
CA ALA A 429 16.17 10.03 -13.74
C ALA A 429 16.01 11.55 -13.98
N THR A 430 17.10 12.24 -14.36
CA THR A 430 17.08 13.67 -14.68
C THR A 430 16.33 13.94 -15.96
N GLU A 431 16.57 13.17 -17.04
CA GLU A 431 15.89 13.36 -18.31
C GLU A 431 14.37 13.13 -18.18
N VAL A 432 13.96 12.10 -17.46
CA VAL A 432 12.53 11.86 -17.17
C VAL A 432 11.96 13.04 -16.37
N TRP A 433 12.69 13.52 -15.35
CA TRP A 433 12.27 14.64 -14.52
C TRP A 433 12.05 15.92 -15.34
N GLU A 434 12.97 16.26 -16.22
CA GLU A 434 12.85 17.47 -17.05
C GLU A 434 11.58 17.48 -17.90
N VAL A 435 11.09 16.31 -18.28
CA VAL A 435 9.85 16.16 -19.07
C VAL A 435 8.60 16.27 -18.18
N ILE A 436 8.61 15.63 -16.99
CA ILE A 436 7.40 15.47 -16.16
C ILE A 436 7.23 16.51 -15.03
N LYS A 437 8.25 17.30 -14.72
CA LYS A 437 8.30 18.18 -13.52
C LYS A 437 7.14 19.19 -13.42
N ASN A 438 6.52 19.53 -14.54
CA ASN A 438 5.39 20.45 -14.58
C ASN A 438 4.03 19.75 -14.62
N GLU A 439 4.02 18.42 -14.57
CA GLU A 439 2.80 17.61 -14.58
C GLU A 439 2.35 17.26 -13.14
N ASP A 440 1.09 16.91 -12.97
CA ASP A 440 0.63 16.25 -11.74
C ASP A 440 0.88 14.74 -11.87
N TRP A 441 2.11 14.34 -11.53
CA TRP A 441 2.62 12.98 -11.73
C TRP A 441 2.54 12.12 -10.47
N VAL A 442 2.53 10.81 -10.67
CA VAL A 442 2.65 9.78 -9.62
C VAL A 442 3.68 8.76 -10.07
N LEU A 443 4.74 8.56 -9.29
CA LEU A 443 5.70 7.48 -9.51
C LEU A 443 5.13 6.15 -9.03
N THR A 444 5.30 5.10 -9.83
CA THR A 444 4.98 3.72 -9.48
C THR A 444 6.18 2.81 -9.77
N ALA A 445 6.13 1.59 -9.26
CA ALA A 445 7.18 0.60 -9.43
C ALA A 445 8.53 1.01 -8.79
N GLY A 446 9.64 0.87 -9.50
CA GLY A 446 10.97 1.21 -9.00
C GLY A 446 11.27 2.69 -9.02
N ALA A 447 12.39 3.06 -8.43
CA ALA A 447 12.87 4.44 -8.38
C ALA A 447 14.29 4.60 -8.97
N LEU A 448 14.71 3.72 -9.92
CA LEU A 448 16.05 3.72 -10.49
C LEU A 448 17.14 3.74 -9.40
N GLU A 449 17.16 2.75 -8.53
CA GLU A 449 18.06 2.70 -7.37
C GLU A 449 18.02 4.01 -6.55
N ASP A 450 16.82 4.50 -6.26
CA ASP A 450 16.53 5.75 -5.55
C ASP A 450 16.90 7.05 -6.29
N TRP A 451 17.38 7.02 -7.54
CA TRP A 451 17.75 8.24 -8.23
C TRP A 451 16.53 9.15 -8.53
N ALA A 452 15.37 8.58 -8.81
CA ALA A 452 14.14 9.37 -8.92
C ALA A 452 13.83 10.12 -7.61
N ARG A 453 13.93 9.44 -6.44
CA ARG A 453 13.67 10.05 -5.13
C ARG A 453 14.72 11.11 -4.75
N ARG A 454 15.95 10.99 -5.23
CA ARG A 454 17.02 11.99 -5.00
C ARG A 454 16.83 13.26 -5.81
N ILE A 455 16.27 13.15 -7.03
CA ILE A 455 16.24 14.23 -8.01
C ILE A 455 14.87 14.90 -8.09
N TRP A 456 13.78 14.12 -8.16
CA TRP A 456 12.41 14.63 -8.35
C TRP A 456 11.87 15.32 -7.09
N ASP A 457 10.90 16.21 -7.27
CA ASP A 457 10.26 16.93 -6.18
C ASP A 457 9.03 16.20 -5.65
N PHE A 458 9.23 15.24 -4.74
CA PHE A 458 8.16 14.58 -4.02
C PHE A 458 7.59 15.55 -2.97
N ASP A 459 6.69 16.42 -3.39
CA ASP A 459 6.12 17.52 -2.63
C ASP A 459 4.71 17.24 -2.08
N ALA A 460 4.10 16.11 -2.45
CA ALA A 460 2.75 15.73 -2.06
C ALA A 460 2.64 14.23 -1.79
N HIS A 461 1.71 13.85 -0.94
CA HIS A 461 1.45 12.47 -0.55
C HIS A 461 1.25 11.51 -1.74
N HIS A 462 0.50 11.95 -2.75
CA HIS A 462 0.19 11.11 -3.91
C HIS A 462 1.35 10.87 -4.88
N ARG A 463 2.51 11.53 -4.70
CA ARG A 463 3.66 11.40 -5.62
C ARG A 463 4.23 9.98 -5.70
N HIS A 464 4.03 9.17 -4.67
CA HIS A 464 4.47 7.78 -4.66
C HIS A 464 3.53 6.89 -3.86
N ALA A 465 3.08 5.80 -4.46
CA ALA A 465 2.21 4.85 -3.79
C ALA A 465 2.98 3.78 -2.97
N GLY A 466 4.30 3.82 -2.99
CA GLY A 466 5.20 2.86 -2.37
C GLY A 466 6.01 2.06 -3.39
N LYS A 467 7.15 1.55 -2.96
CA LYS A 467 8.07 0.76 -3.80
C LYS A 467 7.47 -0.59 -4.21
N SER A 468 7.98 -1.16 -5.28
CA SER A 468 7.76 -2.56 -5.64
C SER A 468 8.30 -3.50 -4.56
N LEU A 469 7.63 -4.63 -4.35
CA LEU A 469 8.06 -5.66 -3.40
C LEU A 469 8.88 -6.77 -4.06
N GLY A 470 8.69 -7.01 -5.33
CA GLY A 470 9.42 -8.04 -6.04
C GLY A 470 9.12 -8.09 -7.51
N THR A 471 9.83 -8.96 -8.20
CA THR A 471 9.71 -9.23 -9.63
C THR A 471 8.28 -9.62 -9.99
N SER A 472 7.83 -9.26 -11.17
CA SER A 472 6.49 -9.45 -11.73
C SER A 472 5.36 -8.60 -11.14
N THR A 473 5.54 -7.94 -10.00
CA THR A 473 4.44 -7.18 -9.37
C THR A 473 4.30 -5.75 -9.87
N GLN A 474 5.26 -5.24 -10.63
CA GLN A 474 5.36 -3.81 -10.92
C GLN A 474 4.25 -3.31 -11.83
N ILE A 475 4.11 -3.90 -13.00
CA ILE A 475 3.14 -3.42 -14.01
C ILE A 475 1.69 -3.54 -13.54
N GLY A 476 1.31 -4.66 -12.92
CA GLY A 476 -0.03 -4.85 -12.37
C GLY A 476 -0.35 -3.85 -11.26
N THR A 477 0.59 -3.64 -10.33
CA THR A 477 0.44 -2.63 -9.26
C THR A 477 0.35 -1.22 -9.85
N SER A 478 1.16 -0.90 -10.86
CA SER A 478 1.10 0.40 -11.55
C SER A 478 -0.24 0.64 -12.23
N LEU A 479 -0.84 -0.38 -12.83
CA LEU A 479 -2.20 -0.32 -13.39
C LEU A 479 -3.24 0.00 -12.31
N GLY A 480 -3.12 -0.62 -11.13
CA GLY A 480 -4.00 -0.34 -9.99
C GLY A 480 -3.88 1.10 -9.48
N VAL A 481 -2.65 1.61 -9.38
CA VAL A 481 -2.40 3.02 -9.04
C VAL A 481 -2.97 3.96 -10.11
N ALA A 482 -2.78 3.62 -11.39
CA ALA A 482 -3.33 4.41 -12.49
C ALA A 482 -4.86 4.44 -12.47
N LEU A 483 -5.49 3.31 -12.15
CA LEU A 483 -6.94 3.22 -11.96
C LEU A 483 -7.44 4.12 -10.82
N ALA A 484 -6.70 4.18 -9.72
CA ALA A 484 -7.02 4.99 -8.55
C ALA A 484 -6.94 6.51 -8.82
N HIS A 485 -6.15 6.91 -9.79
CA HIS A 485 -5.94 8.33 -10.14
C HIS A 485 -6.59 8.76 -11.45
N ARG A 486 -7.32 7.85 -12.13
CA ARG A 486 -7.90 8.14 -13.46
C ARG A 486 -8.89 9.31 -13.47
N ASP A 487 -9.65 9.48 -12.39
CA ASP A 487 -10.63 10.56 -12.23
C ASP A 487 -9.99 11.94 -11.98
N LYS A 488 -8.71 11.97 -11.68
CA LYS A 488 -7.92 13.18 -11.42
C LYS A 488 -7.05 13.60 -12.60
N GLY A 489 -6.96 12.76 -13.64
CA GLY A 489 -6.15 13.03 -14.84
C GLY A 489 -4.65 13.08 -14.59
N ARG A 490 -4.15 12.42 -13.52
CA ARG A 490 -2.73 12.40 -13.17
C ARG A 490 -1.90 11.57 -14.14
N LEU A 491 -0.66 12.01 -14.36
CA LEU A 491 0.33 11.26 -15.14
C LEU A 491 0.95 10.17 -14.27
N ILE A 492 0.63 8.93 -14.55
CA ILE A 492 1.26 7.79 -13.87
C ILE A 492 2.54 7.44 -14.62
N VAL A 493 3.64 7.40 -13.89
CA VAL A 493 4.98 7.09 -14.40
C VAL A 493 5.45 5.80 -13.77
N ASP A 494 5.57 4.76 -14.58
CA ASP A 494 6.09 3.46 -14.20
C ASP A 494 7.55 3.34 -14.63
N LEU A 495 8.46 3.25 -13.66
CA LEU A 495 9.88 3.02 -13.92
C LEU A 495 10.23 1.58 -13.58
N GLN A 496 10.50 0.75 -14.59
CA GLN A 496 10.81 -0.66 -14.35
C GLN A 496 11.89 -1.20 -15.31
N PRO A 497 12.68 -2.19 -14.88
CA PRO A 497 13.64 -2.85 -15.75
C PRO A 497 12.94 -3.75 -16.77
N ASP A 498 13.67 -4.09 -17.83
CA ASP A 498 13.21 -4.98 -18.89
C ASP A 498 12.81 -6.37 -18.37
N GLY A 499 13.60 -6.94 -17.45
CA GLY A 499 13.31 -8.23 -16.83
C GLY A 499 11.97 -8.24 -16.10
N ASP A 500 11.68 -7.23 -15.28
CA ASP A 500 10.41 -7.13 -14.56
C ASP A 500 9.21 -6.96 -15.51
N LEU A 501 9.36 -6.15 -16.56
CA LEU A 501 8.29 -5.99 -17.56
C LEU A 501 8.00 -7.29 -18.30
N MET A 502 9.02 -8.08 -18.62
CA MET A 502 8.87 -9.34 -19.36
C MET A 502 8.12 -10.42 -18.58
N PHE A 503 8.07 -10.35 -17.24
CA PHE A 503 7.24 -11.29 -16.47
C PHE A 503 5.76 -11.17 -16.79
N ASP A 504 5.25 -9.96 -17.06
CA ASP A 504 3.83 -9.71 -17.28
C ASP A 504 3.58 -8.60 -18.31
N ALA A 505 4.33 -8.66 -19.43
CA ALA A 505 4.14 -7.71 -20.54
C ALA A 505 2.71 -7.73 -21.11
N GLY A 506 1.99 -8.85 -20.96
CA GLY A 506 0.57 -8.98 -21.31
C GLY A 506 -0.34 -8.01 -20.58
N SER A 507 0.06 -7.50 -19.43
CA SER A 507 -0.67 -6.48 -18.66
C SER A 507 -0.81 -5.15 -19.41
N LEU A 508 0.04 -4.85 -20.38
CA LEU A 508 -0.11 -3.68 -21.26
C LEU A 508 -1.40 -3.75 -22.09
N TRP A 509 -1.86 -4.96 -22.43
CA TRP A 509 -3.16 -5.16 -23.07
C TRP A 509 -4.30 -4.72 -22.16
N ILE A 510 -4.20 -4.95 -20.84
CA ILE A 510 -5.21 -4.54 -19.87
C ILE A 510 -5.31 -3.01 -19.84
N ALA A 511 -4.16 -2.32 -19.84
CA ALA A 511 -4.12 -0.87 -19.93
C ALA A 511 -4.89 -0.32 -21.15
N ALA A 512 -4.62 -0.91 -22.31
CA ALA A 512 -5.29 -0.51 -23.57
C ALA A 512 -6.79 -0.85 -23.55
N LYS A 513 -7.15 -2.08 -23.14
CA LYS A 513 -8.53 -2.56 -23.10
C LYS A 513 -9.44 -1.72 -22.19
N HIS A 514 -8.94 -1.32 -21.03
CA HIS A 514 -9.71 -0.59 -20.01
C HIS A 514 -9.44 0.91 -19.99
N ASN A 515 -8.71 1.40 -21.00
CA ASN A 515 -8.35 2.81 -21.10
C ASN A 515 -7.72 3.36 -19.81
N ILE A 516 -6.68 2.66 -19.33
CA ILE A 516 -5.89 3.04 -18.15
C ILE A 516 -4.60 3.71 -18.64
N PRO A 517 -4.54 5.04 -18.66
CA PRO A 517 -3.39 5.75 -19.20
C PRO A 517 -2.22 5.75 -18.21
N MET A 518 -1.03 5.39 -18.70
CA MET A 518 0.22 5.47 -17.95
C MET A 518 1.41 5.64 -18.91
N LEU A 519 2.51 6.16 -18.39
CA LEU A 519 3.80 6.23 -19.07
C LEU A 519 4.69 5.14 -18.48
N VAL A 520 5.07 4.17 -19.29
CA VAL A 520 6.05 3.14 -18.91
C VAL A 520 7.42 3.56 -19.43
N VAL A 521 8.37 3.75 -18.53
CA VAL A 521 9.78 4.00 -18.85
C VAL A 521 10.55 2.73 -18.49
N MET A 522 10.70 1.85 -19.47
CA MET A 522 11.46 0.61 -19.31
C MET A 522 12.95 0.90 -19.53
N TYR A 523 13.76 0.63 -18.52
CA TYR A 523 15.21 0.69 -18.64
C TYR A 523 15.82 -0.69 -18.82
N ASN A 524 16.50 -0.87 -19.95
CA ASN A 524 17.07 -2.15 -20.34
C ASN A 524 18.47 -2.33 -19.71
N ASN A 525 18.54 -3.11 -18.63
CA ASN A 525 19.79 -3.50 -17.97
C ASN A 525 20.37 -4.83 -18.49
N ARG A 526 19.63 -5.52 -19.37
CA ARG A 526 19.99 -6.82 -19.99
C ARG A 526 20.26 -7.94 -18.97
N ALA A 527 19.70 -7.84 -17.79
CA ALA A 527 19.85 -8.81 -16.71
C ALA A 527 18.69 -8.75 -15.72
N TYR A 528 18.58 -9.81 -14.96
CA TYR A 528 17.71 -9.89 -13.78
C TYR A 528 18.43 -9.36 -12.54
#